data_bb726785ee516fad78c4b81acd883707
#
_entry.id   bb726785ee516fad78c4b81acd883707
#
_cell.length_a   1.000
_cell.length_b   1.000
_cell.length_c   1.000
_cell.angle_alpha   90.00
_cell.angle_beta   90.00
_cell.angle_gamma   90.00
#
_symmetry.space_group_name_H-M   'P 1'
#
loop_
_entity.id
_entity.type
_entity.pdbx_description
1 polymer ?
#
loop_
_entity_poly.entity_id
_entity_poly.type
_entity_poly.pdbx_seq_one_letter_code
_entity_poly.pdbx_strand_id
1 'polypeptide(L)'
;ALGGKAYICVIGHTASSDFFTDLDITPSKWNLVSEGQRWQGEWQPDTRYIDDDIVKFGAALYICSATHTSTTDTVQGLKLDLQNWDVFAEGLEWRGEWATSTYYRENDFVKYGAATYVCRTDHESAATPELGLEDDESNWEIFNRGFEFTGEFTPGKRYKQNDVVKYGAGLW
;
A
#
# COMPACT_ATOMS: atom_id res chain seq x y z
N ALA A 1 -9.74 -4.70 26.09
CA ALA A 1 -10.22 -3.75 25.08
C ALA A 1 -10.42 -4.50 23.77
N LEU A 2 -11.52 -4.28 23.09
CA LEU A 2 -11.80 -4.86 21.79
C LEU A 2 -11.67 -3.74 20.74
N GLY A 3 -10.82 -3.92 19.74
CA GLY A 3 -10.60 -2.92 18.71
C GLY A 3 -10.15 -1.55 19.22
N GLY A 4 -9.28 -1.53 20.23
CA GLY A 4 -8.89 -0.27 20.88
C GLY A 4 -9.96 0.37 21.74
N LYS A 5 -11.21 -0.08 21.66
CA LYS A 5 -12.35 0.44 22.42
C LYS A 5 -12.45 -0.24 23.81
N ALA A 6 -12.86 0.51 24.80
CA ALA A 6 -13.15 -0.03 26.12
C ALA A 6 -14.67 0.03 26.39
N TYR A 7 -15.22 -1.05 26.94
CA TYR A 7 -16.63 -1.17 27.25
C TYR A 7 -16.84 -1.50 28.73
N ILE A 8 -17.91 -1.01 29.30
CA ILE A 8 -18.34 -1.35 30.63
C ILE A 8 -19.60 -2.22 30.57
N CYS A 9 -19.59 -3.32 31.31
CA CYS A 9 -20.77 -4.15 31.46
C CYS A 9 -21.81 -3.41 32.32
N VAL A 10 -23.00 -3.19 31.78
CA VAL A 10 -24.12 -2.49 32.48
C VAL A 10 -25.19 -3.43 32.92
N ILE A 11 -25.25 -4.65 32.39
CA ILE A 11 -26.17 -5.71 32.81
C ILE A 11 -25.38 -7.00 33.01
N GLY A 12 -25.36 -7.51 34.23
CA GLY A 12 -24.68 -8.78 34.55
C GLY A 12 -25.26 -9.94 33.72
N HIS A 13 -24.34 -10.67 33.02
CA HIS A 13 -24.72 -11.77 32.14
C HIS A 13 -23.55 -12.76 31.99
N THR A 14 -23.82 -13.90 31.39
CA THR A 14 -22.78 -14.80 30.88
C THR A 14 -22.49 -14.38 29.45
N ALA A 15 -21.20 -14.12 29.14
CA ALA A 15 -20.79 -13.73 27.81
C ALA A 15 -21.09 -14.83 26.78
N SER A 16 -21.52 -14.44 25.59
CA SER A 16 -21.62 -15.33 24.43
C SER A 16 -20.24 -15.73 23.91
N SER A 17 -20.20 -16.55 22.87
CA SER A 17 -18.94 -16.90 22.20
C SER A 17 -18.34 -15.75 21.41
N ASP A 18 -19.11 -14.70 21.13
CA ASP A 18 -18.70 -13.53 20.35
C ASP A 18 -19.20 -12.25 21.03
N PHE A 19 -18.28 -11.33 21.32
CA PHE A 19 -18.57 -10.06 21.99
C PHE A 19 -19.55 -9.18 21.20
N PHE A 20 -19.50 -9.22 19.87
CA PHE A 20 -20.41 -8.44 19.02
C PHE A 20 -21.86 -8.90 19.16
N THR A 21 -22.08 -10.19 19.33
CA THR A 21 -23.41 -10.72 19.65
C THR A 21 -23.96 -10.12 20.93
N ASP A 22 -23.10 -9.95 21.94
CA ASP A 22 -23.54 -9.34 23.22
C ASP A 22 -23.75 -7.83 23.11
N LEU A 23 -23.09 -7.14 22.17
CA LEU A 23 -23.32 -5.72 21.87
C LEU A 23 -24.64 -5.48 21.15
N ASP A 24 -25.01 -6.36 20.21
CA ASP A 24 -26.18 -6.19 19.33
C ASP A 24 -27.49 -6.55 20.00
N ILE A 25 -27.45 -7.14 21.19
CA ILE A 25 -28.66 -7.47 21.96
C ILE A 25 -29.30 -6.19 22.50
N THR A 26 -30.62 -6.07 22.33
CA THR A 26 -31.42 -4.94 22.87
C THR A 26 -32.21 -5.36 24.12
N PRO A 27 -32.02 -4.70 25.29
CA PRO A 27 -31.06 -3.63 25.57
C PRO A 27 -29.60 -4.15 25.59
N SER A 28 -28.67 -3.33 25.10
CA SER A 28 -27.24 -3.70 25.13
C SER A 28 -26.76 -3.94 26.55
N LYS A 29 -25.97 -4.99 26.73
CA LYS A 29 -25.36 -5.34 28.02
C LYS A 29 -24.08 -4.57 28.29
N TRP A 30 -23.56 -3.85 27.27
CA TRP A 30 -22.32 -3.15 27.30
C TRP A 30 -22.48 -1.70 26.84
N ASN A 31 -21.86 -0.76 27.54
CA ASN A 31 -21.74 0.63 27.10
C ASN A 31 -20.31 0.93 26.76
N LEU A 32 -20.09 1.66 25.64
CA LEU A 32 -18.80 2.17 25.26
C LEU A 32 -18.31 3.21 26.28
N VAL A 33 -17.09 3.03 26.81
CA VAL A 33 -16.45 3.94 27.77
C VAL A 33 -15.38 4.80 27.09
N SER A 34 -14.64 4.21 26.16
CA SER A 34 -13.56 4.89 25.45
C SER A 34 -13.47 4.40 24.03
N GLU A 35 -13.45 5.31 23.10
CA GLU A 35 -13.11 5.07 21.72
C GLU A 35 -11.58 5.08 21.59
N GLY A 36 -11.04 4.21 20.76
CA GLY A 36 -9.61 4.15 20.51
C GLY A 36 -9.33 3.46 19.19
N GLN A 37 -8.32 3.96 18.52
CA GLN A 37 -7.82 3.37 17.28
C GLN A 37 -6.97 2.14 17.59
N ARG A 38 -7.02 1.15 16.74
CA ARG A 38 -6.23 -0.08 16.87
C ARG A 38 -5.42 -0.33 15.62
N TRP A 39 -4.10 -0.37 15.78
CA TRP A 39 -3.19 -0.78 14.73
C TRP A 39 -3.28 -2.30 14.49
N GLN A 40 -3.58 -2.70 13.25
CA GLN A 40 -3.73 -4.09 12.83
C GLN A 40 -2.55 -4.60 11.97
N GLY A 41 -1.62 -3.72 11.61
CA GLY A 41 -0.52 -4.06 10.71
C GLY A 41 -0.89 -3.91 9.23
N GLU A 42 -0.28 -4.74 8.39
CA GLU A 42 -0.62 -4.81 6.96
C GLU A 42 -2.04 -5.37 6.78
N TRP A 43 -2.81 -4.77 5.87
CA TRP A 43 -4.14 -5.28 5.51
C TRP A 43 -4.06 -6.75 5.08
N GLN A 44 -5.02 -7.55 5.51
CA GLN A 44 -5.12 -8.96 5.16
C GLN A 44 -6.46 -9.27 4.50
N PRO A 45 -6.51 -10.19 3.50
CA PRO A 45 -7.76 -10.65 2.92
C PRO A 45 -8.55 -11.51 3.90
N ASP A 46 -9.85 -11.66 3.66
CA ASP A 46 -10.78 -12.50 4.45
C ASP A 46 -10.66 -12.28 5.96
N THR A 47 -10.40 -11.04 6.36
CA THR A 47 -10.16 -10.66 7.76
C THR A 47 -11.26 -9.70 8.22
N ARG A 48 -11.80 -9.96 9.42
CA ARG A 48 -12.78 -9.07 10.02
C ARG A 48 -12.10 -7.86 10.62
N TYR A 49 -12.43 -6.69 10.09
CA TYR A 49 -12.06 -5.39 10.63
C TYR A 49 -13.26 -4.73 11.28
N ILE A 50 -13.01 -3.99 12.33
CA ILE A 50 -14.01 -3.21 13.04
C ILE A 50 -13.71 -1.73 12.91
N ASP A 51 -14.72 -0.94 13.13
CA ASP A 51 -14.64 0.52 13.19
C ASP A 51 -13.45 0.99 14.04
N ASP A 52 -12.69 1.97 13.55
CA ASP A 52 -11.42 2.49 14.10
C ASP A 52 -10.20 1.53 14.04
N ASP A 53 -10.27 0.38 13.35
CA ASP A 53 -9.07 -0.39 13.02
C ASP A 53 -8.23 0.35 11.97
N ILE A 54 -6.93 0.45 12.20
CA ILE A 54 -5.99 1.05 11.26
C ILE A 54 -5.14 -0.05 10.65
N VAL A 55 -5.03 -0.03 9.32
CA VAL A 55 -4.18 -0.93 8.53
C VAL A 55 -3.27 -0.17 7.60
N LYS A 56 -2.17 -0.79 7.20
CA LYS A 56 -1.36 -0.34 6.06
C LYS A 56 -1.78 -1.12 4.82
N PHE A 57 -2.00 -0.44 3.72
CA PHE A 57 -2.19 -1.04 2.40
C PHE A 57 -1.48 -0.21 1.34
N GLY A 58 -0.46 -0.79 0.70
CA GLY A 58 0.44 -0.02 -0.16
C GLY A 58 1.16 1.08 0.61
N ALA A 59 1.28 2.24 0.02
CA ALA A 59 1.94 3.40 0.60
C ALA A 59 1.13 4.13 1.68
N ALA A 60 -0.16 3.80 1.87
CA ALA A 60 -1.07 4.54 2.72
C ALA A 60 -1.53 3.74 3.96
N LEU A 61 -1.93 4.49 4.98
CA LEU A 61 -2.66 3.97 6.13
C LEU A 61 -4.14 4.26 5.95
N TYR A 62 -4.97 3.29 6.27
CA TYR A 62 -6.43 3.39 6.22
C TYR A 62 -7.03 3.10 7.58
N ILE A 63 -8.12 3.79 7.88
CA ILE A 63 -8.93 3.55 9.07
C ILE A 63 -10.27 2.96 8.65
N CYS A 64 -10.67 1.87 9.30
CA CYS A 64 -11.96 1.24 9.07
C CYS A 64 -13.08 2.16 9.58
N SER A 65 -13.99 2.56 8.70
CA SER A 65 -15.15 3.41 9.01
C SER A 65 -16.45 2.61 9.15
N ALA A 66 -16.43 1.33 8.76
CA ALA A 66 -17.57 0.42 8.95
C ALA A 66 -17.08 -1.01 9.16
N THR A 67 -17.57 -1.66 10.21
CA THR A 67 -17.23 -3.06 10.52
C THR A 67 -17.63 -3.99 9.37
N HIS A 68 -16.66 -4.73 8.84
CA HIS A 68 -16.87 -5.65 7.71
C HIS A 68 -15.84 -6.79 7.72
N THR A 69 -15.99 -7.74 6.81
CA THR A 69 -14.96 -8.71 6.47
C THR A 69 -14.37 -8.31 5.13
N SER A 70 -13.05 -8.17 5.06
CA SER A 70 -12.35 -7.74 3.86
C SER A 70 -12.49 -8.74 2.71
N THR A 71 -12.32 -8.25 1.48
CA THR A 71 -12.31 -9.09 0.28
C THR A 71 -11.23 -10.17 0.34
N THR A 72 -11.42 -11.24 -0.42
CA THR A 72 -10.42 -12.31 -0.61
C THR A 72 -9.38 -11.98 -1.68
N ASP A 73 -9.61 -10.93 -2.49
CA ASP A 73 -8.68 -10.51 -3.54
C ASP A 73 -7.43 -9.86 -2.93
N THR A 74 -6.26 -10.42 -3.24
CA THR A 74 -4.97 -9.94 -2.71
C THR A 74 -4.30 -8.89 -3.60
N VAL A 75 -4.74 -8.75 -4.84
CA VAL A 75 -4.14 -7.81 -5.82
C VAL A 75 -4.77 -6.42 -5.67
N GLN A 76 -6.08 -6.33 -5.86
CA GLN A 76 -6.81 -5.08 -5.66
C GLN A 76 -7.05 -4.80 -4.17
N GLY A 77 -7.23 -5.88 -3.39
CA GLY A 77 -7.27 -5.83 -1.93
C GLY A 77 -8.28 -4.82 -1.39
N LEU A 78 -7.85 -4.00 -0.45
CA LEU A 78 -8.67 -2.98 0.22
C LEU A 78 -9.44 -2.07 -0.74
N LYS A 79 -8.94 -1.87 -1.98
CA LYS A 79 -9.61 -1.00 -2.96
C LYS A 79 -10.97 -1.53 -3.42
N LEU A 80 -11.23 -2.85 -3.30
CA LEU A 80 -12.54 -3.44 -3.63
C LEU A 80 -13.61 -3.19 -2.58
N ASP A 81 -13.21 -2.90 -1.35
CA ASP A 81 -14.11 -2.59 -0.24
C ASP A 81 -13.87 -1.19 0.36
N LEU A 82 -13.33 -0.28 -0.48
CA LEU A 82 -12.94 1.08 -0.10
C LEU A 82 -14.05 1.89 0.58
N GLN A 83 -15.33 1.57 0.32
CA GLN A 83 -16.46 2.21 0.99
C GLN A 83 -16.48 2.01 2.52
N ASN A 84 -15.71 1.06 3.04
CA ASN A 84 -15.59 0.77 4.46
C ASN A 84 -14.32 1.38 5.08
N TRP A 85 -13.54 2.14 4.30
CA TRP A 85 -12.26 2.65 4.69
C TRP A 85 -12.12 4.15 4.38
N ASP A 86 -11.53 4.87 5.30
CA ASP A 86 -11.09 6.24 5.08
C ASP A 86 -9.55 6.29 5.07
N VAL A 87 -8.98 7.19 4.26
CA VAL A 87 -7.53 7.42 4.27
C VAL A 87 -7.14 8.07 5.59
N PHE A 88 -6.27 7.40 6.36
CA PHE A 88 -5.75 7.92 7.62
C PHE A 88 -4.47 8.73 7.41
N ALA A 89 -3.57 8.25 6.56
CA ALA A 89 -2.36 8.95 6.18
C ALA A 89 -1.85 8.46 4.83
N GLU A 90 -1.39 9.37 4.00
CA GLU A 90 -0.73 9.06 2.72
C GLU A 90 0.79 9.05 2.90
N GLY A 91 1.49 8.24 2.11
CA GLY A 91 2.93 8.13 2.11
C GLY A 91 3.47 7.66 0.76
N LEU A 92 4.78 7.44 0.69
CA LEU A 92 5.45 6.79 -0.44
C LEU A 92 6.02 5.45 0.04
N GLU A 93 5.89 4.41 -0.77
CA GLU A 93 6.46 3.09 -0.46
C GLU A 93 7.64 2.77 -1.40
N TRP A 94 8.83 2.61 -0.82
CA TRP A 94 10.01 2.22 -1.58
C TRP A 94 9.94 0.74 -1.98
N ARG A 95 9.92 0.50 -3.31
CA ARG A 95 9.81 -0.84 -3.90
C ARG A 95 11.15 -1.36 -4.48
N GLY A 96 12.22 -0.57 -4.39
CA GLY A 96 13.51 -0.93 -4.96
C GLY A 96 13.66 -0.57 -6.44
N GLU A 97 14.41 -1.39 -7.17
CA GLU A 97 14.52 -1.25 -8.63
C GLU A 97 13.19 -1.66 -9.30
N TRP A 98 12.82 -0.92 -10.37
CA TRP A 98 11.67 -1.30 -11.19
C TRP A 98 11.86 -2.70 -11.76
N ALA A 99 10.83 -3.50 -11.76
CA ALA A 99 10.82 -4.87 -12.27
C ALA A 99 9.65 -5.09 -13.24
N THR A 100 9.83 -6.00 -14.18
CA THR A 100 8.78 -6.42 -15.14
C THR A 100 7.70 -7.24 -14.46
N SER A 101 6.48 -7.26 -15.04
CA SER A 101 5.34 -8.08 -14.59
C SER A 101 5.12 -8.01 -13.07
N THR A 102 5.28 -6.81 -12.53
CA THR A 102 5.13 -6.51 -11.11
C THR A 102 3.97 -5.55 -10.92
N TYR A 103 3.08 -5.88 -9.98
CA TYR A 103 1.97 -4.99 -9.67
C TYR A 103 2.44 -3.85 -8.78
N TYR A 104 2.32 -2.63 -9.30
CA TYR A 104 2.61 -1.38 -8.59
C TYR A 104 1.31 -0.64 -8.25
N ARG A 105 1.31 -0.04 -7.07
CA ARG A 105 0.19 0.78 -6.58
C ARG A 105 0.55 2.25 -6.63
N GLU A 106 -0.47 3.06 -6.59
CA GLU A 106 -0.31 4.51 -6.43
C GLU A 106 0.59 4.83 -5.23
N ASN A 107 1.53 5.76 -5.43
CA ASN A 107 2.56 6.15 -4.48
C ASN A 107 3.64 5.09 -4.19
N ASP A 108 3.68 3.96 -4.92
CA ASP A 108 4.86 3.13 -4.97
C ASP A 108 6.01 3.90 -5.63
N PHE A 109 7.20 3.77 -5.07
CA PHE A 109 8.38 4.53 -5.44
C PHE A 109 9.50 3.59 -5.85
N VAL A 110 10.01 3.74 -7.07
CA VAL A 110 11.01 2.84 -7.68
C VAL A 110 12.20 3.60 -8.21
N LYS A 111 13.33 2.90 -8.32
CA LYS A 111 14.48 3.36 -9.12
C LYS A 111 14.44 2.68 -10.49
N TYR A 112 14.67 3.45 -11.54
CA TYR A 112 14.88 2.95 -12.89
C TYR A 112 15.97 3.76 -13.58
N GLY A 113 17.11 3.12 -13.86
CA GLY A 113 18.30 3.81 -14.33
C GLY A 113 18.80 4.82 -13.30
N ALA A 114 19.13 6.02 -13.77
CA ALA A 114 19.61 7.12 -12.94
C ALA A 114 18.48 7.85 -12.16
N ALA A 115 17.23 7.60 -12.49
CA ALA A 115 16.10 8.34 -11.96
C ALA A 115 15.27 7.50 -10.98
N THR A 116 14.50 8.18 -10.15
CA THR A 116 13.47 7.60 -9.33
C THR A 116 12.10 8.08 -9.78
N TYR A 117 11.11 7.20 -9.68
CA TYR A 117 9.76 7.42 -10.18
C TYR A 117 8.73 7.08 -9.11
N VAL A 118 7.60 7.78 -9.15
CA VAL A 118 6.42 7.49 -8.33
C VAL A 118 5.32 6.97 -9.24
N CYS A 119 4.72 5.85 -8.87
CA CYS A 119 3.54 5.31 -9.52
C CYS A 119 2.34 6.21 -9.26
N ARG A 120 1.61 6.59 -10.31
CA ARG A 120 0.42 7.45 -10.24
C ARG A 120 -0.87 6.69 -10.47
N THR A 121 -0.78 5.50 -11.04
CA THR A 121 -1.95 4.67 -11.33
C THR A 121 -1.61 3.21 -11.07
N ASP A 122 -2.46 2.51 -10.34
CA ASP A 122 -2.31 1.07 -10.10
C ASP A 122 -2.25 0.32 -11.42
N HIS A 123 -1.19 -0.44 -11.63
CA HIS A 123 -1.02 -1.22 -12.85
C HIS A 123 -0.04 -2.38 -12.64
N GLU A 124 -0.06 -3.33 -13.54
CA GLU A 124 1.01 -4.30 -13.71
C GLU A 124 2.01 -3.75 -14.72
N SER A 125 3.29 -3.70 -14.34
CA SER A 125 4.34 -3.19 -15.22
C SER A 125 4.56 -4.08 -16.45
N ALA A 126 5.11 -3.48 -17.52
CA ALA A 126 5.39 -4.16 -18.77
C ALA A 126 6.14 -5.49 -18.56
N ALA A 127 5.77 -6.51 -19.35
CA ALA A 127 6.40 -7.82 -19.29
C ALA A 127 7.77 -7.87 -19.99
N THR A 128 8.04 -6.88 -20.84
CA THR A 128 9.25 -6.84 -21.68
C THR A 128 10.31 -5.93 -21.04
N PRO A 129 11.51 -6.45 -20.77
CA PRO A 129 12.59 -5.62 -20.23
C PRO A 129 13.25 -4.72 -21.28
N GLU A 130 12.95 -4.91 -22.58
CA GLU A 130 13.59 -4.21 -23.69
C GLU A 130 13.30 -2.71 -23.67
N LEU A 131 12.07 -2.33 -23.40
CA LEU A 131 11.67 -0.93 -23.24
C LEU A 131 11.64 -0.50 -21.78
N GLY A 132 11.38 -1.47 -20.88
CA GLY A 132 11.39 -1.22 -19.44
C GLY A 132 10.23 -0.31 -19.02
N LEU A 133 10.50 0.62 -18.11
CA LEU A 133 9.50 1.56 -17.59
C LEU A 133 8.92 2.46 -18.68
N GLU A 134 9.63 2.67 -19.79
CA GLU A 134 9.14 3.50 -20.90
C GLU A 134 7.89 2.91 -21.58
N ASP A 135 7.65 1.58 -21.48
CA ASP A 135 6.43 0.95 -22.02
C ASP A 135 5.17 1.36 -21.28
N ASP A 136 5.29 1.70 -20.00
CA ASP A 136 4.18 2.09 -19.12
C ASP A 136 4.39 3.48 -18.50
N GLU A 137 5.19 4.34 -19.17
CA GLU A 137 5.59 5.67 -18.70
C GLU A 137 4.40 6.53 -18.23
N SER A 138 3.23 6.37 -18.85
CA SER A 138 2.02 7.13 -18.51
C SER A 138 1.54 6.91 -17.07
N ASN A 139 1.95 5.79 -16.44
CA ASN A 139 1.60 5.47 -15.06
C ASN A 139 2.61 6.03 -14.04
N TRP A 140 3.69 6.64 -14.52
CA TRP A 140 4.81 7.04 -13.69
C TRP A 140 5.07 8.55 -13.77
N GLU A 141 5.44 9.12 -12.65
CA GLU A 141 5.95 10.48 -12.58
C GLU A 141 7.40 10.48 -12.07
N ILE A 142 8.26 11.26 -12.71
CA ILE A 142 9.65 11.41 -12.26
C ILE A 142 9.66 12.16 -10.93
N PHE A 143 10.15 11.49 -9.89
CA PHE A 143 10.37 12.09 -8.59
C PHE A 143 11.71 12.82 -8.50
N ASN A 144 12.78 12.17 -8.97
CA ASN A 144 14.12 12.75 -8.98
C ASN A 144 14.91 12.26 -10.18
N ARG A 145 15.64 13.18 -10.81
CA ARG A 145 16.56 12.87 -11.91
C ARG A 145 17.99 12.83 -11.36
N GLY A 146 18.65 11.70 -11.51
CA GLY A 146 20.05 11.52 -11.17
C GLY A 146 20.91 11.28 -12.40
N PHE A 147 22.18 10.99 -12.15
CA PHE A 147 23.12 10.46 -13.15
C PHE A 147 23.63 9.12 -12.65
N GLU A 148 23.71 8.12 -13.54
CA GLU A 148 24.26 6.81 -13.22
C GLU A 148 25.51 6.55 -14.09
N PHE A 149 26.66 6.33 -13.42
CA PHE A 149 27.87 5.95 -14.13
C PHE A 149 27.81 4.46 -14.48
N THR A 150 27.65 4.14 -15.76
CA THR A 150 27.46 2.77 -16.25
C THR A 150 28.74 2.14 -16.78
N GLY A 151 29.91 2.78 -16.56
CA GLY A 151 31.23 2.28 -16.95
C GLY A 151 31.68 2.75 -18.32
N GLU A 152 32.47 1.92 -19.00
CA GLU A 152 32.97 2.22 -20.36
C GLU A 152 31.83 2.04 -21.38
N PHE A 153 31.82 2.88 -22.42
CA PHE A 153 30.88 2.73 -23.54
C PHE A 153 31.01 1.36 -24.19
N THR A 154 29.91 0.66 -24.33
CA THR A 154 29.85 -0.66 -24.96
C THR A 154 28.89 -0.61 -26.15
N PRO A 155 29.38 -0.91 -27.39
CA PRO A 155 28.51 -1.00 -28.56
C PRO A 155 27.39 -2.04 -28.35
N GLY A 156 26.15 -1.70 -28.76
CA GLY A 156 24.98 -2.58 -28.65
C GLY A 156 24.35 -2.65 -27.26
N LYS A 157 24.96 -2.04 -26.23
CA LYS A 157 24.32 -1.89 -24.90
C LYS A 157 23.27 -0.81 -25.00
N ARG A 158 22.08 -1.09 -24.40
CA ARG A 158 21.05 -0.07 -24.20
C ARG A 158 21.43 0.82 -23.03
N TYR A 159 21.38 2.11 -23.25
CA TYR A 159 21.56 3.14 -22.23
C TYR A 159 20.23 3.82 -21.93
N LYS A 160 20.04 4.20 -20.68
CA LYS A 160 18.87 4.93 -20.21
C LYS A 160 19.16 6.43 -20.13
N GLN A 161 18.12 7.21 -20.03
CA GLN A 161 18.27 8.66 -19.86
C GLN A 161 19.14 8.97 -18.62
N ASN A 162 20.08 9.91 -18.76
CA ASN A 162 21.04 10.33 -17.74
C ASN A 162 22.11 9.27 -17.35
N ASP A 163 22.24 8.18 -18.09
CA ASP A 163 23.41 7.33 -17.97
C ASP A 163 24.65 8.10 -18.43
N VAL A 164 25.71 7.98 -17.63
CA VAL A 164 27.02 8.55 -17.92
C VAL A 164 27.97 7.42 -18.25
N VAL A 165 28.65 7.51 -19.37
CA VAL A 165 29.64 6.52 -19.79
C VAL A 165 31.02 7.18 -19.96
N LYS A 166 32.06 6.41 -19.75
CA LYS A 166 33.39 6.81 -20.14
C LYS A 166 33.67 6.33 -21.56
N TYR A 167 34.20 7.20 -22.39
CA TYR A 167 34.69 6.88 -23.72
C TYR A 167 36.04 7.56 -23.98
N GLY A 168 37.09 6.78 -24.11
CA GLY A 168 38.44 7.30 -24.16
C GLY A 168 38.85 7.99 -22.86
N ALA A 169 39.36 9.22 -22.93
CA ALA A 169 39.79 10.01 -21.76
C ALA A 169 38.67 10.90 -21.19
N GLY A 170 37.48 10.93 -21.81
CA GLY A 170 36.33 11.77 -21.38
C GLY A 170 35.20 10.99 -20.76
N LEU A 171 34.34 11.72 -19.98
CA LEU A 171 33.03 11.27 -19.56
C LEU A 171 31.99 11.91 -20.50
N TRP A 172 30.98 11.15 -20.89
CA TRP A 172 29.89 11.55 -21.80
C TRP A 172 28.54 11.13 -21.27
#